data_ffb90d56018de84c59c35c880585f0f7
#
_entry.id   ffb90d56018de84c59c35c880585f0f7
#
_cell.length_a   1.000
_cell.length_b   1.000
_cell.length_c   1.000
_cell.angle_alpha   90.00
_cell.angle_beta   90.00
_cell.angle_gamma   90.00
#
_symmetry.space_group_name_H-M   'P 1'
#
loop_
_entity.id
_entity.type
_entity.pdbx_description
1 polymer ?
#
loop_
_entity_poly.entity_id
_entity_poly.type
_entity_poly.pdbx_seq_one_letter_code
_entity_poly.pdbx_strand_id
1 'polypeptide(L)'
;MKILVTGGAGYLGSVIIPKLIQDGHSVVVIDNLKYGQRSLLSLASIYDFDFIQADAREERILKDQLKKVDAIVPLAALVGAPACDHDPILAHSLNVESIKNLLKSRSHDQIIIYPTT
;
A
#
# COMPACT_ATOMS: atom_id res chain seq x y z
N MET A 1 10.42 13.07 -1.86
CA MET A 1 8.96 12.95 -2.02
C MET A 1 8.37 12.23 -0.81
N LYS A 2 7.10 12.47 -0.53
CA LYS A 2 6.33 11.65 0.42
C LYS A 2 5.53 10.62 -0.37
N ILE A 3 5.69 9.32 -0.02
CA ILE A 3 5.17 8.19 -0.79
C ILE A 3 4.23 7.35 0.07
N LEU A 4 3.01 7.11 -0.43
CA LEU A 4 2.06 6.19 0.18
C LEU A 4 2.26 4.79 -0.40
N VAL A 5 2.42 3.79 0.49
CA VAL A 5 2.49 2.37 0.12
C VAL A 5 1.33 1.63 0.77
N THR A 6 0.37 1.14 0.00
CA THR A 6 -0.68 0.26 0.54
C THR A 6 -0.24 -1.20 0.43
N GLY A 7 -0.54 -2.02 1.44
CA GLY A 7 -0.05 -3.39 1.48
C GLY A 7 1.46 -3.50 1.76
N GLY A 8 2.03 -2.49 2.43
CA GLY A 8 3.46 -2.39 2.62
C GLY A 8 4.06 -3.41 3.58
N ALA A 9 3.26 -4.08 4.41
CA ALA A 9 3.74 -5.17 5.26
C ALA A 9 3.92 -6.50 4.49
N GLY A 10 3.53 -6.55 3.22
CA GLY A 10 3.74 -7.70 2.35
C GLY A 10 5.18 -7.87 1.88
N TYR A 11 5.42 -8.89 1.05
CA TYR A 11 6.75 -9.24 0.55
C TYR A 11 7.40 -8.07 -0.22
N LEU A 12 6.73 -7.53 -1.23
CA LEU A 12 7.29 -6.40 -2.01
C LEU A 12 7.53 -5.18 -1.14
N GLY A 13 6.57 -4.84 -0.25
CA GLY A 13 6.71 -3.71 0.66
C GLY A 13 7.92 -3.80 1.55
N SER A 14 8.22 -4.98 2.11
CA SER A 14 9.39 -5.19 2.96
C SER A 14 10.72 -4.99 2.25
N VAL A 15 10.73 -5.09 0.93
CA VAL A 15 11.92 -4.87 0.10
C VAL A 15 12.04 -3.42 -0.38
N ILE A 16 10.94 -2.82 -0.84
CA ILE A 16 11.00 -1.49 -1.45
C ILE A 16 10.99 -0.35 -0.42
N ILE A 17 10.29 -0.51 0.71
CA ILE A 17 10.21 0.55 1.75
C ILE A 17 11.59 0.98 2.25
N PRO A 18 12.50 0.07 2.66
CA PRO A 18 13.85 0.45 3.05
C PRO A 18 14.60 1.23 1.96
N LYS A 19 14.46 0.81 0.70
CA LYS A 19 15.11 1.49 -0.43
C LYS A 19 14.59 2.89 -0.64
N LEU A 20 13.26 3.09 -0.59
CA LEU A 20 12.66 4.40 -0.71
C LEU A 20 13.16 5.35 0.38
N ILE A 21 13.27 4.86 1.62
CA ILE A 21 13.76 5.67 2.75
C ILE A 21 15.25 5.98 2.59
N GLN A 22 16.07 5.01 2.19
CA GLN A 22 17.50 5.20 1.92
C GLN A 22 17.75 6.22 0.80
N ASP A 23 16.86 6.28 -0.19
CA ASP A 23 16.89 7.25 -1.28
C ASP A 23 16.35 8.64 -0.88
N GLY A 24 16.05 8.85 0.42
CA GLY A 24 15.65 10.15 0.97
C GLY A 24 14.16 10.45 0.83
N HIS A 25 13.31 9.45 0.60
CA HIS A 25 11.86 9.62 0.58
C HIS A 25 11.23 9.41 1.96
N SER A 26 10.17 10.14 2.27
CA SER A 26 9.32 9.87 3.42
C SER A 26 8.25 8.85 3.00
N VAL A 27 7.99 7.84 3.82
CA VAL A 27 7.06 6.76 3.49
C VAL A 27 5.92 6.70 4.50
N VAL A 28 4.69 6.56 3.99
CA VAL A 28 3.49 6.22 4.76
C VAL A 28 3.02 4.85 4.31
N VAL A 29 2.82 3.95 5.26
CA VAL A 29 2.35 2.59 4.97
C VAL A 29 0.93 2.42 5.48
N ILE A 30 0.04 1.90 4.63
CA ILE A 30 -1.29 1.40 5.03
C ILE A 30 -1.29 -0.12 4.82
N ASP A 31 -1.56 -0.88 5.88
CA ASP A 31 -1.70 -2.34 5.82
C ASP A 31 -2.66 -2.81 6.93
N ASN A 32 -3.50 -3.79 6.65
CA ASN A 32 -4.42 -4.33 7.64
C ASN A 32 -3.81 -5.46 8.48
N LEU A 33 -2.59 -5.90 8.18
CA LEU A 33 -1.88 -7.00 8.83
C LEU A 33 -2.69 -8.31 8.87
N LYS A 34 -3.52 -8.55 7.86
CA LYS A 34 -4.43 -9.70 7.79
C LYS A 34 -3.72 -11.04 8.02
N TYR A 35 -2.50 -11.16 7.56
CA TYR A 35 -1.71 -12.39 7.67
C TYR A 35 -0.73 -12.38 8.86
N GLY A 36 -0.87 -11.45 9.79
CA GLY A 36 0.00 -11.33 10.96
C GLY A 36 1.46 -11.02 10.61
N GLN A 37 1.69 -10.34 9.48
CA GLN A 37 3.03 -10.00 9.02
C GLN A 37 3.76 -9.13 10.04
N ARG A 38 5.03 -9.45 10.27
CA ARG A 38 5.94 -8.70 11.15
C ARG A 38 7.13 -8.09 10.40
N SER A 39 7.09 -8.10 9.07
CA SER A 39 8.17 -7.64 8.20
C SER A 39 8.62 -6.21 8.47
N LEU A 40 7.71 -5.34 8.87
CA LEU A 40 8.01 -3.93 9.17
C LEU A 40 8.55 -3.69 10.59
N LEU A 41 8.42 -4.64 11.53
CA LEU A 41 8.91 -4.45 12.89
C LEU A 41 10.43 -4.28 12.95
N SER A 42 11.17 -5.06 12.17
CA SER A 42 12.63 -4.92 12.07
C SER A 42 13.04 -3.61 11.42
N LEU A 43 12.23 -3.10 10.50
CA LEU A 43 12.48 -1.85 9.81
C LEU A 43 12.18 -0.63 10.69
N ALA A 44 11.16 -0.70 11.53
CA ALA A 44 10.76 0.38 12.42
C ALA A 44 11.84 0.75 13.45
N SER A 45 12.77 -0.15 13.77
CA SER A 45 13.92 0.14 14.63
C SER A 45 15.07 0.85 13.92
N ILE A 46 15.07 0.86 12.57
CA ILE A 46 16.17 1.36 11.74
C ILE A 46 15.74 2.59 10.95
N TYR A 47 14.49 2.62 10.51
CA TYR A 47 13.95 3.64 9.61
C TYR A 47 12.76 4.35 10.23
N ASP A 48 12.65 5.66 9.96
CA ASP A 48 11.48 6.46 10.32
C ASP A 48 10.47 6.42 9.17
N PHE A 49 9.29 5.88 9.43
CA PHE A 49 8.17 5.86 8.51
C PHE A 49 6.83 5.82 9.27
N ASP A 50 5.80 6.40 8.68
CA ASP A 50 4.45 6.38 9.24
C ASP A 50 3.77 5.03 8.92
N PHE A 51 3.19 4.38 9.93
CA PHE A 51 2.41 3.17 9.75
C PHE A 51 0.97 3.36 10.21
N ILE A 52 0.01 3.02 9.36
CA ILE A 52 -1.42 3.08 9.62
C ILE A 52 -1.99 1.68 9.44
N GLN A 53 -2.45 1.07 10.53
CA GLN A 53 -3.15 -0.21 10.45
C GLN A 53 -4.58 0.03 10.01
N ALA A 54 -4.86 -0.25 8.74
CA ALA A 54 -6.18 -0.07 8.13
C ALA A 54 -6.29 -0.91 6.86
N ASP A 55 -7.54 -1.13 6.43
CA ASP A 55 -7.80 -1.71 5.11
C ASP A 55 -7.57 -0.65 4.01
N ALA A 56 -6.86 -1.02 2.94
CA ALA A 56 -6.61 -0.13 1.81
C ALA A 56 -7.89 0.32 1.08
N ARG A 57 -9.03 -0.31 1.36
CA ARG A 57 -10.36 0.05 0.84
C ARG A 57 -11.09 1.10 1.70
N GLU A 58 -10.56 1.45 2.86
CA GLU A 58 -11.15 2.47 3.73
C GLU A 58 -10.99 3.87 3.13
N GLU A 59 -12.01 4.30 2.40
CA GLU A 59 -11.98 5.55 1.62
C GLU A 59 -11.57 6.78 2.44
N ARG A 60 -12.03 6.89 3.68
CA ARG A 60 -11.70 8.03 4.53
C ARG A 60 -10.21 8.12 4.80
N ILE A 61 -9.60 7.00 5.23
CA ILE A 61 -8.16 6.94 5.53
C ILE A 61 -7.36 7.17 4.26
N LEU A 62 -7.74 6.51 3.17
CA LEU A 62 -7.08 6.67 1.89
C LEU A 62 -7.10 8.13 1.42
N LYS A 63 -8.28 8.78 1.41
CA LYS A 63 -8.43 10.16 0.99
C LYS A 63 -7.64 11.13 1.87
N ASP A 64 -7.56 10.90 3.18
CA ASP A 64 -6.78 11.73 4.09
C ASP A 64 -5.27 11.62 3.83
N GLN A 65 -4.78 10.45 3.45
CA GLN A 65 -3.37 10.26 3.12
C GLN A 65 -3.04 10.77 1.71
N LEU A 66 -3.93 10.56 0.73
CA LEU A 66 -3.72 11.04 -0.64
C LEU A 66 -3.48 12.55 -0.71
N LYS A 67 -4.09 13.34 0.18
CA LYS A 67 -3.86 14.80 0.24
C LYS A 67 -2.46 15.21 0.68
N LYS A 68 -1.66 14.27 1.21
CA LYS A 68 -0.39 14.56 1.90
C LYS A 68 0.83 13.95 1.19
N VAL A 69 0.61 13.24 0.09
CA VAL A 69 1.66 12.45 -0.58
C VAL A 69 1.83 12.88 -2.04
N ASP A 70 3.05 12.71 -2.55
CA ASP A 70 3.42 13.03 -3.92
C ASP A 70 3.28 11.83 -4.86
N ALA A 71 3.46 10.62 -4.31
CA ALA A 71 3.43 9.39 -5.07
C ALA A 71 2.73 8.27 -4.30
N ILE A 72 2.24 7.27 -5.05
CA ILE A 72 1.46 6.15 -4.51
C ILE A 72 1.99 4.85 -5.12
N VAL A 73 2.24 3.86 -4.27
CA VAL A 73 2.61 2.49 -4.66
C VAL A 73 1.57 1.53 -4.09
N PRO A 74 0.52 1.19 -4.83
CA PRO A 74 -0.53 0.29 -4.36
C PRO A 74 -0.09 -1.18 -4.49
N LEU A 75 0.25 -1.80 -3.35
CA LEU A 75 0.64 -3.21 -3.26
C LEU A 75 -0.43 -4.08 -2.57
N ALA A 76 -1.45 -3.46 -1.95
CA ALA A 76 -2.53 -4.19 -1.31
C ALA A 76 -3.32 -4.97 -2.35
N ALA A 77 -3.23 -6.29 -2.32
CA ALA A 77 -3.88 -7.19 -3.27
C ALA A 77 -4.09 -8.58 -2.66
N LEU A 78 -5.07 -9.31 -3.19
CA LEU A 78 -5.13 -10.76 -3.02
C LEU A 78 -4.37 -11.39 -4.19
N VAL A 79 -3.32 -12.13 -3.89
CA VAL A 79 -2.41 -12.68 -4.90
C VAL A 79 -2.45 -14.20 -4.94
N GLY A 80 -2.19 -14.74 -6.13
CA GLY A 80 -2.20 -16.17 -6.39
C GLY A 80 -3.58 -16.69 -6.83
N ALA A 81 -3.59 -17.48 -7.92
CA ALA A 81 -4.82 -18.02 -8.49
C ALA A 81 -5.65 -18.81 -7.47
N PRO A 82 -5.08 -19.73 -6.64
CA PRO A 82 -5.87 -20.46 -5.66
C PRO A 82 -6.60 -19.56 -4.65
N ALA A 83 -5.97 -18.50 -4.19
CA ALA A 83 -6.58 -17.57 -3.23
C ALA A 83 -7.69 -16.73 -3.89
N CYS A 84 -7.46 -16.27 -5.12
CA CYS A 84 -8.45 -15.52 -5.89
C CYS A 84 -9.66 -16.38 -6.28
N ASP A 85 -9.44 -17.63 -6.62
CA ASP A 85 -10.51 -18.58 -6.94
C ASP A 85 -11.33 -18.96 -5.71
N HIS A 86 -10.69 -19.02 -4.54
CA HIS A 86 -11.37 -19.32 -3.28
C HIS A 86 -12.29 -18.16 -2.84
N ASP A 87 -11.91 -16.92 -3.06
CA ASP A 87 -12.71 -15.74 -2.72
C ASP A 87 -12.66 -14.68 -3.86
N PRO A 88 -13.41 -14.92 -4.94
CA PRO A 88 -13.41 -14.01 -6.09
C PRO A 88 -14.01 -12.63 -5.77
N ILE A 89 -14.90 -12.54 -4.78
CA ILE A 89 -15.48 -11.26 -4.34
C ILE A 89 -14.42 -10.40 -3.67
N LEU A 90 -13.65 -10.99 -2.75
CA LEU A 90 -12.54 -10.31 -2.10
C LEU A 90 -11.45 -9.93 -3.10
N ALA A 91 -11.12 -10.86 -4.01
CA ALA A 91 -10.15 -10.60 -5.08
C ALA A 91 -10.55 -9.39 -5.92
N HIS A 92 -11.80 -9.33 -6.37
CA HIS A 92 -12.30 -8.19 -7.14
C HIS A 92 -12.28 -6.89 -6.32
N SER A 93 -12.73 -6.94 -5.07
CA SER A 93 -12.75 -5.78 -4.18
C SER A 93 -11.35 -5.20 -3.94
N LEU A 94 -10.37 -6.05 -3.65
CA LEU A 94 -8.98 -5.62 -3.39
C LEU A 94 -8.22 -5.27 -4.67
N ASN A 95 -8.33 -6.06 -5.72
CA ASN A 95 -7.45 -5.92 -6.89
C ASN A 95 -8.02 -4.97 -7.94
N VAL A 96 -9.32 -4.69 -7.91
CA VAL A 96 -9.98 -3.84 -8.91
C VAL A 96 -10.63 -2.61 -8.29
N GLU A 97 -11.59 -2.80 -7.36
CA GLU A 97 -12.35 -1.67 -6.84
C GLU A 97 -11.51 -0.72 -5.98
N SER A 98 -10.58 -1.24 -5.19
CA SER A 98 -9.68 -0.40 -4.40
C SER A 98 -8.83 0.51 -5.29
N ILE A 99 -8.33 -0.02 -6.41
CA ILE A 99 -7.54 0.76 -7.37
C ILE A 99 -8.39 1.79 -8.09
N LYS A 100 -9.61 1.45 -8.49
CA LYS A 100 -10.55 2.42 -9.08
C LYS A 100 -10.85 3.57 -8.12
N ASN A 101 -11.07 3.28 -6.84
CA ASN A 101 -11.34 4.29 -5.82
C ASN A 101 -10.11 5.18 -5.55
N LEU A 102 -8.91 4.58 -5.54
CA LEU A 102 -7.66 5.32 -5.46
C LEU A 102 -7.50 6.28 -6.63
N LEU A 103 -7.69 5.80 -7.86
CA LEU A 103 -7.59 6.60 -9.08
C LEU A 103 -8.58 7.76 -9.12
N LYS A 104 -9.81 7.56 -8.61
CA LYS A 104 -10.82 8.62 -8.50
C LYS A 104 -10.49 9.67 -7.46
N SER A 105 -9.75 9.28 -6.41
CA SER A 105 -9.48 10.12 -5.23
C SER A 105 -8.14 10.85 -5.28
N ARG A 106 -7.21 10.42 -6.14
CA ARG A 106 -5.91 11.07 -6.30
C ARG A 106 -6.00 12.40 -7.05
N SER A 107 -5.01 13.28 -6.86
CA SER A 107 -4.83 14.44 -7.75
C SER A 107 -4.11 14.04 -9.04
N HIS A 108 -4.25 14.85 -10.09
CA HIS A 108 -3.61 14.59 -11.39
C HIS A 108 -2.07 14.62 -11.30
N ASP A 109 -1.52 15.40 -10.40
CA ASP A 109 -0.07 15.59 -10.26
C ASP A 109 0.62 14.46 -9.48
N GLN A 110 -0.16 13.58 -8.83
CA GLN A 110 0.38 12.45 -8.09
C GLN A 110 0.85 11.33 -9.01
N ILE A 111 2.06 10.86 -8.76
CA ILE A 111 2.64 9.72 -9.47
C ILE A 111 2.05 8.42 -8.92
N ILE A 112 1.67 7.50 -9.78
CA ILE A 112 1.29 6.14 -9.41
C ILE A 112 2.28 5.16 -10.02
N ILE A 113 2.84 4.28 -9.18
CA ILE A 113 3.67 3.16 -9.60
C ILE A 113 2.92 1.88 -9.28
N TYR A 114 2.31 1.30 -10.29
CA TYR A 114 1.49 0.09 -10.14
C TYR A 114 2.26 -1.12 -10.66
N PRO A 115 2.64 -2.08 -9.79
CA PRO A 115 3.28 -3.30 -10.24
C PRO A 115 2.26 -4.18 -10.98
N THR A 116 2.66 -4.69 -12.12
CA THR A 116 1.87 -5.61 -12.94
C THR A 116 2.74 -6.73 -13.48
N THR A 117 2.11 -7.83 -13.84
CA THR A 117 2.77 -8.98 -14.48
C THR A 117 2.35 -9.08 -15.94
#